data_860e3e626f7f13a4976c0ecc15f97fa6
#
_entry.id   860e3e626f7f13a4976c0ecc15f97fa6
#
_cell.length_a   1.000
_cell.length_b   1.000
_cell.length_c   1.000
_cell.angle_alpha   90.00
_cell.angle_beta   90.00
_cell.angle_gamma   90.00
#
_symmetry.space_group_name_H-M   'P 1'
#
loop_
_entity.id
_entity.type
_entity.pdbx_description
1 polymer ?
#
loop_
_entity_poly.entity_id
_entity_poly.type
_entity_poly.pdbx_seq_one_letter_code
_entity_poly.pdbx_strand_id
1 'polypeptide(L)'
;KQMINKNKFYIIGTLILFLFLFYCSTKLCMNVAPDEYMRYDIPLFIYNHSYLPKGDEKEILNAIWGFSYGFTPYLPSIISFFFMKIASIFTTTPVHLLIAARLTSVLAGALTFFVCCKIGEEIFNHKMTIYLFAIFVSLLPQFMYLSLYLNNDSFSIFTTALIVYGWIKGIKTNWNCKWCIFLGVAIGLCALTYYNAYGFILCSIIVYCMSSYKLHFTFN
;
A
#
# COMPACT_ATOMS: atom_id res chain seq x y z
N LYS A 1 0.13 5.99 -30.55
CA LYS A 1 -0.76 4.79 -30.46
C LYS A 1 -0.19 3.67 -29.56
N GLN A 2 1.14 3.38 -29.59
CA GLN A 2 1.72 2.30 -28.75
C GLN A 2 1.67 2.58 -27.24
N MET A 3 1.88 3.83 -26.80
CA MET A 3 1.84 4.21 -25.37
C MET A 3 0.44 4.09 -24.78
N ILE A 4 -0.59 4.45 -25.54
CA ILE A 4 -2.00 4.34 -25.11
C ILE A 4 -2.41 2.88 -24.90
N ASN A 5 -1.85 1.96 -25.69
CA ASN A 5 -2.17 0.53 -25.60
C ASN A 5 -1.53 -0.15 -24.36
N LYS A 6 -0.33 0.28 -23.94
CA LYS A 6 0.35 -0.24 -22.74
C LYS A 6 -0.40 0.17 -21.46
N ASN A 7 -0.75 1.44 -21.32
CA ASN A 7 -1.47 1.94 -20.15
C ASN A 7 -2.85 1.29 -20.01
N LYS A 8 -3.53 0.97 -21.12
CA LYS A 8 -4.79 0.22 -21.08
C LYS A 8 -4.61 -1.16 -20.43
N PHE A 9 -3.55 -1.90 -20.79
CA PHE A 9 -3.28 -3.20 -20.18
C PHE A 9 -3.05 -3.07 -18.67
N TYR A 10 -2.28 -2.07 -18.21
CA TYR A 10 -2.00 -1.88 -16.78
C TYR A 10 -3.27 -1.54 -16.01
N ILE A 11 -4.11 -0.67 -16.55
CA ILE A 11 -5.40 -0.29 -15.94
C ILE A 11 -6.35 -1.50 -15.89
N ILE A 12 -6.48 -2.24 -17.00
CA ILE A 12 -7.35 -3.41 -17.08
C ILE A 12 -6.87 -4.50 -16.12
N GLY A 13 -5.55 -4.78 -16.11
CA GLY A 13 -4.97 -5.77 -15.20
C GLY A 13 -5.16 -5.39 -13.72
N THR A 14 -4.99 -4.11 -13.37
CA THR A 14 -5.26 -3.58 -12.04
C THR A 14 -6.73 -3.76 -11.67
N LEU A 15 -7.65 -3.47 -12.58
CA LEU A 15 -9.09 -3.62 -12.34
C LEU A 15 -9.48 -5.09 -12.16
N ILE A 16 -8.97 -5.98 -13.00
CA ILE A 16 -9.21 -7.43 -12.88
C ILE A 16 -8.70 -7.94 -11.54
N LEU A 17 -7.48 -7.57 -11.18
CA LEU A 17 -6.88 -7.97 -9.90
C LEU A 17 -7.67 -7.40 -8.71
N PHE A 18 -8.10 -6.13 -8.79
CA PHE A 18 -8.95 -5.52 -7.78
C PHE A 18 -10.25 -6.29 -7.58
N LEU A 19 -10.97 -6.60 -8.65
CA LEU A 19 -12.23 -7.34 -8.58
C LEU A 19 -12.03 -8.77 -8.03
N PHE A 20 -10.94 -9.42 -8.42
CA PHE A 20 -10.59 -10.74 -7.92
C PHE A 20 -10.27 -10.72 -6.42
N LEU A 21 -9.38 -9.81 -5.98
CA LEU A 21 -9.02 -9.66 -4.56
C LEU A 21 -10.24 -9.25 -3.73
N PHE A 22 -11.07 -8.35 -4.25
CA PHE A 22 -12.30 -7.95 -3.58
C PHE A 22 -13.24 -9.14 -3.39
N TYR A 23 -13.49 -9.92 -4.44
CA TYR A 23 -14.31 -11.13 -4.34
C TYR A 23 -13.75 -12.10 -3.29
N CYS A 24 -12.46 -12.40 -3.32
CA CYS A 24 -11.83 -13.27 -2.33
C CYS A 24 -11.94 -12.71 -0.91
N SER A 25 -11.75 -11.40 -0.74
CA SER A 25 -11.89 -10.70 0.55
C SER A 25 -13.29 -10.83 1.15
N THR A 26 -14.36 -10.83 0.33
CA THR A 26 -15.74 -11.04 0.81
C THR A 26 -16.00 -12.47 1.31
N LYS A 27 -15.16 -13.44 0.94
CA LYS A 27 -15.28 -14.85 1.36
C LYS A 27 -14.47 -15.17 2.62
N LEU A 28 -13.56 -14.29 2.99
CA LEU A 28 -12.73 -14.49 4.17
C LEU A 28 -13.50 -14.16 5.44
N CYS A 29 -13.65 -15.14 6.34
CA CYS A 29 -14.27 -14.90 7.64
C CYS A 29 -13.40 -13.95 8.49
N MET A 30 -14.03 -13.22 9.42
CA MET A 30 -13.30 -12.41 10.40
C MET A 30 -12.43 -13.30 11.28
N ASN A 31 -11.25 -12.85 11.69
CA ASN A 31 -10.29 -13.54 12.55
C ASN A 31 -9.63 -14.82 11.98
N VAL A 32 -9.81 -15.13 10.71
CA VAL A 32 -9.00 -16.16 10.04
C VAL A 32 -7.60 -15.63 9.76
N ALA A 33 -7.49 -14.32 9.51
CA ALA A 33 -6.21 -13.66 9.29
C ALA A 33 -5.63 -13.13 10.62
N PRO A 34 -4.28 -13.16 10.77
CA PRO A 34 -3.62 -12.70 11.98
C PRO A 34 -3.95 -11.24 12.32
N ASP A 35 -4.25 -10.98 13.57
CA ASP A 35 -4.45 -9.64 14.16
C ASP A 35 -5.51 -8.75 13.48
N GLU A 36 -6.33 -9.30 12.56
CA GLU A 36 -7.30 -8.51 11.81
C GLU A 36 -8.27 -7.78 12.75
N TYR A 37 -8.73 -8.44 13.83
CA TYR A 37 -9.66 -7.83 14.76
C TYR A 37 -9.06 -6.61 15.47
N MET A 38 -7.80 -6.71 15.94
CA MET A 38 -7.13 -5.58 16.62
C MET A 38 -6.83 -4.42 15.65
N ARG A 39 -6.61 -4.73 14.38
CA ARG A 39 -6.42 -3.72 13.33
C ARG A 39 -7.76 -3.08 12.92
N TYR A 40 -8.85 -3.86 12.97
CA TYR A 40 -10.20 -3.38 12.69
C TYR A 40 -10.75 -2.50 13.82
N ASP A 41 -10.33 -2.71 15.05
CA ASP A 41 -10.73 -1.86 16.19
C ASP A 41 -10.35 -0.39 15.96
N ILE A 42 -9.27 -0.09 15.24
CA ILE A 42 -8.84 1.29 14.97
C ILE A 42 -9.81 2.05 14.06
N PRO A 43 -10.12 1.61 12.82
CA PRO A 43 -11.10 2.30 11.99
C PRO A 43 -12.51 2.24 12.56
N LEU A 44 -12.87 1.21 13.32
CA LEU A 44 -14.15 1.11 14.03
C LEU A 44 -14.26 2.16 15.13
N PHE A 45 -13.21 2.37 15.91
CA PHE A 45 -13.13 3.42 16.92
C PHE A 45 -13.32 4.81 16.27
N ILE A 46 -12.59 5.09 15.17
CA ILE A 46 -12.74 6.36 14.46
C ILE A 46 -14.18 6.51 13.92
N TYR A 47 -14.79 5.41 13.47
CA TYR A 47 -16.16 5.40 12.97
C TYR A 47 -17.19 5.76 14.04
N ASN A 48 -17.01 5.22 15.26
CA ASN A 48 -17.93 5.43 16.38
C ASN A 48 -17.75 6.79 17.04
N HIS A 49 -16.51 7.26 17.18
CA HIS A 49 -16.19 8.44 18.00
C HIS A 49 -15.85 9.68 17.18
N SER A 50 -15.57 9.56 15.86
CA SER A 50 -15.22 10.65 14.94
C SER A 50 -13.94 11.42 15.34
N TYR A 51 -13.03 10.81 16.10
CA TYR A 51 -11.67 11.33 16.37
C TYR A 51 -10.63 10.21 16.33
N LEU A 52 -9.35 10.58 16.22
CA LEU A 52 -8.23 9.63 16.10
C LEU A 52 -7.85 9.08 17.47
N PRO A 53 -7.71 7.73 17.61
CA PRO A 53 -7.29 7.12 18.86
C PRO A 53 -5.84 7.45 19.20
N LYS A 54 -5.53 7.47 20.50
CA LYS A 54 -4.17 7.60 21.04
C LYS A 54 -3.49 6.24 21.23
N GLY A 55 -4.30 5.17 21.35
CA GLY A 55 -3.84 3.80 21.53
C GLY A 55 -4.07 3.22 22.94
N ASP A 56 -4.34 4.05 23.94
CA ASP A 56 -4.58 3.67 25.34
C ASP A 56 -6.07 3.56 25.72
N GLU A 57 -6.96 3.78 24.76
CA GLU A 57 -8.40 3.64 24.97
C GLU A 57 -8.76 2.17 25.20
N LYS A 58 -9.58 1.92 26.24
CA LYS A 58 -9.97 0.57 26.67
C LYS A 58 -10.64 -0.27 25.58
N GLU A 59 -11.30 0.40 24.63
CA GLU A 59 -12.05 -0.25 23.52
C GLU A 59 -11.13 -0.87 22.47
N ILE A 60 -9.92 -0.34 22.30
CA ILE A 60 -8.95 -0.78 21.30
C ILE A 60 -7.70 -1.42 21.89
N LEU A 61 -7.60 -1.41 23.23
CA LEU A 61 -6.50 -2.01 23.97
C LEU A 61 -6.78 -3.50 24.16
N ASN A 62 -5.93 -4.35 23.64
CA ASN A 62 -6.02 -5.78 23.88
C ASN A 62 -5.71 -6.08 25.35
N ALA A 63 -6.68 -6.64 26.09
CA ALA A 63 -6.59 -6.89 27.52
C ALA A 63 -5.50 -7.93 27.89
N ILE A 64 -5.15 -8.82 26.99
CA ILE A 64 -4.14 -9.89 27.21
C ILE A 64 -2.72 -9.34 27.00
N TRP A 65 -2.52 -8.56 25.94
CA TRP A 65 -1.20 -8.09 25.53
C TRP A 65 -0.87 -6.68 26.01
N GLY A 66 -1.84 -5.92 26.51
CA GLY A 66 -1.67 -4.51 26.85
C GLY A 66 -1.24 -3.64 25.65
N PHE A 67 -1.57 -4.06 24.44
CA PHE A 67 -1.14 -3.45 23.20
C PHE A 67 -2.33 -3.06 22.32
N SER A 68 -2.16 -1.96 21.57
CA SER A 68 -3.10 -1.52 20.52
C SER A 68 -2.33 -1.09 19.28
N TYR A 69 -2.88 -1.38 18.11
CA TYR A 69 -2.36 -0.82 16.87
C TYR A 69 -2.52 0.71 16.75
N GLY A 70 -3.28 1.33 17.67
CA GLY A 70 -3.32 2.79 17.84
C GLY A 70 -1.99 3.41 18.27
N PHE A 71 -1.05 2.63 18.85
CA PHE A 71 0.31 3.08 19.16
C PHE A 71 1.27 3.10 17.96
N THR A 72 0.87 2.53 16.83
CA THR A 72 1.66 2.47 15.60
C THR A 72 1.11 3.45 14.56
N PRO A 73 1.88 3.80 13.51
CA PRO A 73 1.30 4.54 12.39
C PRO A 73 0.15 3.75 11.76
N TYR A 74 -1.01 4.39 11.58
CA TYR A 74 -2.24 3.73 11.14
C TYR A 74 -2.98 4.47 10.01
N LEU A 75 -2.25 5.10 9.09
CA LEU A 75 -2.85 5.71 7.90
C LEU A 75 -3.80 4.77 7.14
N PRO A 76 -3.48 3.46 6.96
CA PRO A 76 -4.41 2.53 6.31
C PRO A 76 -5.76 2.43 7.04
N SER A 77 -5.77 2.49 8.37
CA SER A 77 -7.00 2.45 9.17
C SER A 77 -7.83 3.72 8.98
N ILE A 78 -7.19 4.88 8.82
CA ILE A 78 -7.90 6.13 8.50
C ILE A 78 -8.57 6.03 7.12
N ILE A 79 -7.88 5.46 6.12
CA ILE A 79 -8.45 5.24 4.78
C ILE A 79 -9.61 4.23 4.87
N SER A 80 -9.46 3.17 5.68
CA SER A 80 -10.51 2.19 5.93
C SER A 80 -11.76 2.80 6.56
N PHE A 81 -11.58 3.71 7.51
CA PHE A 81 -12.69 4.48 8.08
C PHE A 81 -13.48 5.24 7.00
N PHE A 82 -12.82 5.87 6.03
CA PHE A 82 -13.53 6.55 4.94
C PHE A 82 -14.36 5.57 4.09
N PHE A 83 -13.83 4.39 3.78
CA PHE A 83 -14.60 3.35 3.09
C PHE A 83 -15.80 2.86 3.94
N MET A 84 -15.61 2.70 5.25
CA MET A 84 -16.71 2.35 6.15
C MET A 84 -17.78 3.45 6.19
N LYS A 85 -17.38 4.73 6.22
CA LYS A 85 -18.34 5.86 6.16
C LYS A 85 -19.13 5.88 4.88
N ILE A 86 -18.50 5.61 3.72
CA ILE A 86 -19.22 5.51 2.44
C ILE A 86 -20.20 4.32 2.45
N ALA A 87 -19.74 3.15 2.93
CA ALA A 87 -20.58 1.97 3.01
C ALA A 87 -21.77 2.15 3.97
N SER A 88 -21.59 2.91 5.05
CA SER A 88 -22.63 3.15 6.04
C SER A 88 -23.84 3.95 5.51
N ILE A 89 -23.71 4.60 4.36
CA ILE A 89 -24.83 5.23 3.66
C ILE A 89 -25.84 4.17 3.18
N PHE A 90 -25.37 2.96 2.89
CA PHE A 90 -26.19 1.87 2.33
C PHE A 90 -26.48 0.79 3.38
N THR A 91 -25.56 0.52 4.31
CA THR A 91 -25.66 -0.54 5.31
C THR A 91 -24.79 -0.28 6.52
N THR A 92 -25.30 -0.58 7.72
CA THR A 92 -24.58 -0.47 8.98
C THR A 92 -24.26 -1.85 9.59
N THR A 93 -24.48 -2.94 8.84
CA THR A 93 -24.20 -4.28 9.37
C THR A 93 -22.69 -4.47 9.56
N PRO A 94 -22.25 -5.07 10.68
CA PRO A 94 -20.81 -5.21 10.98
C PRO A 94 -20.01 -5.92 9.88
N VAL A 95 -20.61 -6.92 9.24
CA VAL A 95 -19.95 -7.67 8.15
C VAL A 95 -19.66 -6.75 6.94
N HIS A 96 -20.60 -5.92 6.55
CA HIS A 96 -20.40 -5.02 5.41
C HIS A 96 -19.42 -3.89 5.74
N LEU A 97 -19.42 -3.41 6.99
CA LEU A 97 -18.42 -2.43 7.44
C LEU A 97 -17.00 -3.03 7.46
N LEU A 98 -16.84 -4.29 7.87
CA LEU A 98 -15.56 -5.00 7.80
C LEU A 98 -15.10 -5.16 6.34
N ILE A 99 -15.99 -5.57 5.42
CA ILE A 99 -15.67 -5.69 4.00
C ILE A 99 -15.27 -4.32 3.43
N ALA A 100 -15.94 -3.26 3.82
CA ALA A 100 -15.59 -1.90 3.41
C ALA A 100 -14.19 -1.49 3.96
N ALA A 101 -13.87 -1.82 5.20
CA ALA A 101 -12.54 -1.56 5.77
C ALA A 101 -11.42 -2.30 5.00
N ARG A 102 -11.66 -3.53 4.57
CA ARG A 102 -10.72 -4.35 3.77
C ARG A 102 -10.41 -3.76 2.40
N LEU A 103 -11.27 -2.87 1.87
CA LEU A 103 -11.02 -2.21 0.57
C LEU A 103 -9.68 -1.48 0.52
N THR A 104 -9.19 -0.98 1.64
CA THR A 104 -7.86 -0.35 1.73
C THR A 104 -6.75 -1.32 1.33
N SER A 105 -6.76 -2.54 1.85
CA SER A 105 -5.78 -3.58 1.53
C SER A 105 -5.95 -4.11 0.11
N VAL A 106 -7.19 -4.33 -0.32
CA VAL A 106 -7.52 -4.77 -1.69
C VAL A 106 -7.05 -3.74 -2.73
N LEU A 107 -7.31 -2.46 -2.48
CA LEU A 107 -6.90 -1.38 -3.37
C LEU A 107 -5.37 -1.24 -3.42
N ALA A 108 -4.70 -1.29 -2.26
CA ALA A 108 -3.24 -1.26 -2.19
C ALA A 108 -2.61 -2.43 -2.95
N GLY A 109 -3.15 -3.65 -2.79
CA GLY A 109 -2.71 -4.82 -3.54
C GLY A 109 -2.86 -4.67 -5.06
N ALA A 110 -4.00 -4.20 -5.52
CA ALA A 110 -4.25 -3.95 -6.94
C ALA A 110 -3.35 -2.83 -7.50
N LEU A 111 -3.18 -1.73 -6.78
CA LEU A 111 -2.32 -0.62 -7.20
C LEU A 111 -0.85 -1.01 -7.23
N THR A 112 -0.41 -1.95 -6.40
CA THR A 112 0.96 -2.49 -6.45
C THR A 112 1.24 -3.13 -7.81
N PHE A 113 0.28 -3.87 -8.40
CA PHE A 113 0.43 -4.38 -9.77
C PHE A 113 0.70 -3.27 -10.77
N PHE A 114 -0.06 -2.17 -10.70
CA PHE A 114 0.15 -1.02 -11.59
C PHE A 114 1.56 -0.43 -11.44
N VAL A 115 2.00 -0.24 -10.20
CA VAL A 115 3.35 0.28 -9.91
C VAL A 115 4.42 -0.69 -10.38
N CYS A 116 4.25 -2.01 -10.21
CA CYS A 116 5.15 -3.03 -10.74
C CYS A 116 5.25 -2.97 -12.27
N CYS A 117 4.14 -2.75 -12.98
CA CYS A 117 4.18 -2.50 -14.43
C CYS A 117 5.03 -1.27 -14.76
N LYS A 118 4.90 -0.19 -14.00
CA LYS A 118 5.70 1.04 -14.20
C LYS A 118 7.17 0.83 -13.87
N ILE A 119 7.50 0.08 -12.83
CA ILE A 119 8.87 -0.33 -12.52
C ILE A 119 9.43 -1.19 -13.66
N GLY A 120 8.65 -2.16 -14.12
CA GLY A 120 9.04 -3.04 -15.23
C GLY A 120 9.34 -2.28 -16.52
N GLU A 121 8.57 -1.22 -16.84
CA GLU A 121 8.84 -0.34 -17.99
C GLU A 121 10.22 0.36 -17.90
N GLU A 122 10.69 0.61 -16.71
CA GLU A 122 11.98 1.27 -16.51
C GLU A 122 13.17 0.29 -16.54
N ILE A 123 12.93 -0.99 -16.30
CA ILE A 123 14.00 -2.00 -16.15
C ILE A 123 14.09 -2.88 -17.38
N PHE A 124 12.96 -3.27 -17.98
CA PHE A 124 12.91 -4.27 -19.05
C PHE A 124 12.55 -3.65 -20.40
N ASN A 125 13.22 -4.13 -21.47
CA ASN A 125 12.96 -3.68 -22.84
C ASN A 125 11.78 -4.43 -23.49
N HIS A 126 11.52 -5.67 -23.07
CA HIS A 126 10.49 -6.52 -23.67
C HIS A 126 9.17 -6.43 -22.91
N LYS A 127 8.08 -6.16 -23.63
CA LYS A 127 6.73 -6.04 -23.05
C LYS A 127 6.31 -7.28 -22.25
N MET A 128 6.62 -8.46 -22.80
CA MET A 128 6.26 -9.72 -22.16
C MET A 128 6.93 -9.87 -20.78
N THR A 129 8.20 -9.48 -20.66
CA THR A 129 8.95 -9.50 -19.40
C THR A 129 8.33 -8.54 -18.38
N ILE A 130 7.89 -7.35 -18.82
CA ILE A 130 7.20 -6.38 -17.95
C ILE A 130 5.91 -7.00 -17.38
N TYR A 131 5.11 -7.64 -18.23
CA TYR A 131 3.85 -8.25 -17.80
C TYR A 131 4.08 -9.42 -16.84
N LEU A 132 5.01 -10.31 -17.20
CA LEU A 132 5.37 -11.45 -16.34
C LEU A 132 5.89 -10.98 -14.99
N PHE A 133 6.78 -9.99 -14.94
CA PHE A 133 7.27 -9.41 -13.70
C PHE A 133 6.12 -8.92 -12.79
N ALA A 134 5.22 -8.09 -13.33
CA ALA A 134 4.11 -7.55 -12.56
C ALA A 134 3.13 -8.66 -12.10
N ILE A 135 2.85 -9.63 -12.96
CA ILE A 135 2.00 -10.79 -12.64
C ILE A 135 2.65 -11.63 -11.54
N PHE A 136 3.94 -11.99 -11.67
CA PHE A 136 4.63 -12.81 -10.66
C PHE A 136 4.63 -12.15 -9.29
N VAL A 137 4.96 -10.86 -9.21
CA VAL A 137 4.94 -10.13 -7.93
C VAL A 137 3.54 -10.12 -7.33
N SER A 138 2.52 -9.84 -8.15
CA SER A 138 1.15 -9.68 -7.65
C SER A 138 0.44 -10.99 -7.32
N LEU A 139 0.85 -12.10 -7.93
CA LEU A 139 0.30 -13.43 -7.66
C LEU A 139 1.14 -14.24 -6.65
N LEU A 140 2.13 -13.64 -5.99
CA LEU A 140 2.79 -14.29 -4.86
C LEU A 140 1.74 -14.61 -3.78
N PRO A 141 1.59 -15.88 -3.36
CA PRO A 141 0.51 -16.29 -2.45
C PRO A 141 0.45 -15.46 -1.17
N GLN A 142 1.61 -15.16 -0.57
CA GLN A 142 1.70 -14.33 0.63
C GLN A 142 1.21 -12.90 0.38
N PHE A 143 1.58 -12.30 -0.75
CA PHE A 143 1.15 -10.95 -1.11
C PHE A 143 -0.35 -10.89 -1.39
N MET A 144 -0.87 -11.90 -2.11
CA MET A 144 -2.31 -12.02 -2.34
C MET A 144 -3.07 -12.13 -1.02
N TYR A 145 -2.62 -13.02 -0.12
CA TYR A 145 -3.26 -13.20 1.18
C TYR A 145 -3.28 -11.91 2.00
N LEU A 146 -2.15 -11.19 2.09
CA LEU A 146 -2.07 -9.88 2.75
C LEU A 146 -3.04 -8.85 2.14
N SER A 147 -3.36 -8.97 0.86
CA SER A 147 -4.28 -8.05 0.17
C SER A 147 -5.76 -8.35 0.42
N LEU A 148 -6.11 -9.46 1.12
CA LEU A 148 -7.51 -9.86 1.33
C LEU A 148 -8.13 -9.36 2.63
N TYR A 149 -7.34 -9.07 3.63
CA TYR A 149 -7.80 -8.69 4.96
C TYR A 149 -7.23 -7.35 5.42
N LEU A 150 -7.83 -6.78 6.44
CA LEU A 150 -7.39 -5.49 6.96
C LEU A 150 -6.04 -5.61 7.69
N ASN A 151 -5.01 -5.02 7.11
CA ASN A 151 -3.67 -4.95 7.69
C ASN A 151 -2.90 -3.73 7.15
N ASN A 152 -1.77 -3.43 7.79
CA ASN A 152 -0.89 -2.35 7.34
C ASN A 152 0.12 -2.83 6.29
N ASP A 153 0.37 -4.14 6.19
CA ASP A 153 1.44 -4.72 5.35
C ASP A 153 1.16 -4.52 3.87
N SER A 154 -0.08 -4.75 3.43
CA SER A 154 -0.49 -4.56 2.04
C SER A 154 -0.23 -3.11 1.55
N PHE A 155 -0.64 -2.12 2.35
CA PHE A 155 -0.42 -0.72 2.03
C PHE A 155 1.08 -0.35 2.14
N SER A 156 1.80 -0.96 3.06
CA SER A 156 3.25 -0.81 3.21
C SER A 156 4.01 -1.29 1.97
N ILE A 157 3.64 -2.47 1.41
CA ILE A 157 4.20 -2.99 0.16
C ILE A 157 3.91 -2.04 -0.99
N PHE A 158 2.71 -1.48 -1.07
CA PHE A 158 2.37 -0.48 -2.08
C PHE A 158 3.26 0.77 -1.97
N THR A 159 3.43 1.32 -0.77
CA THR A 159 4.25 2.53 -0.58
C THR A 159 5.73 2.25 -0.84
N THR A 160 6.25 1.07 -0.48
CA THR A 160 7.64 0.68 -0.81
C THR A 160 7.83 0.50 -2.32
N ALA A 161 6.84 -0.02 -3.04
CA ALA A 161 6.89 -0.06 -4.51
C ALA A 161 6.94 1.35 -5.13
N LEU A 162 6.18 2.32 -4.58
CA LEU A 162 6.28 3.72 -4.98
C LEU A 162 7.67 4.29 -4.73
N ILE A 163 8.28 4.01 -3.57
CA ILE A 163 9.65 4.45 -3.24
C ILE A 163 10.64 3.90 -4.26
N VAL A 164 10.59 2.59 -4.56
CA VAL A 164 11.46 1.95 -5.55
C VAL A 164 11.28 2.58 -6.94
N TYR A 165 10.04 2.83 -7.34
CA TYR A 165 9.77 3.54 -8.60
C TYR A 165 10.36 4.95 -8.58
N GLY A 166 10.23 5.67 -7.47
CA GLY A 166 10.83 6.98 -7.24
C GLY A 166 12.36 6.98 -7.36
N TRP A 167 13.05 5.96 -6.82
CA TRP A 167 14.49 5.80 -6.95
C TRP A 167 14.91 5.65 -8.42
N ILE A 168 14.26 4.74 -9.14
CA ILE A 168 14.58 4.47 -10.55
C ILE A 168 14.41 5.72 -11.39
N LYS A 169 13.30 6.42 -11.22
CA LYS A 169 13.02 7.67 -11.95
C LYS A 169 13.92 8.81 -11.51
N GLY A 170 14.20 8.93 -10.23
CA GLY A 170 15.12 9.92 -9.68
C GLY A 170 16.50 9.79 -10.29
N ILE A 171 17.08 8.60 -10.26
CA ILE A 171 18.40 8.30 -10.85
C ILE A 171 18.42 8.61 -12.35
N LYS A 172 17.41 8.16 -13.10
CA LYS A 172 17.33 8.34 -14.56
C LYS A 172 17.15 9.80 -14.99
N THR A 173 16.62 10.64 -14.12
CA THR A 173 16.34 12.05 -14.41
C THR A 173 17.26 13.02 -13.67
N ASN A 174 18.37 12.51 -13.11
CA ASN A 174 19.29 13.29 -12.28
C ASN A 174 18.58 14.07 -11.17
N TRP A 175 17.63 13.43 -10.50
CA TRP A 175 16.89 13.96 -9.35
C TRP A 175 16.19 15.29 -9.64
N ASN A 176 15.50 15.39 -10.76
CA ASN A 176 14.72 16.58 -11.02
C ASN A 176 13.62 16.78 -9.96
N CYS A 177 13.18 18.03 -9.77
CA CYS A 177 12.25 18.42 -8.71
C CYS A 177 10.98 17.55 -8.65
N LYS A 178 10.42 17.17 -9.80
CA LYS A 178 9.23 16.31 -9.87
C LYS A 178 9.42 14.99 -9.17
N TRP A 179 10.56 14.32 -9.38
CA TRP A 179 10.81 12.99 -8.81
C TRP A 179 11.29 13.07 -7.37
N CYS A 180 11.93 14.18 -6.96
CA CYS A 180 12.19 14.46 -5.55
C CYS A 180 10.89 14.63 -4.76
N ILE A 181 9.93 15.40 -5.28
CA ILE A 181 8.62 15.57 -4.64
C ILE A 181 7.87 14.23 -4.59
N PHE A 182 7.85 13.47 -5.70
CA PHE A 182 7.22 12.15 -5.75
C PHE A 182 7.80 11.20 -4.69
N LEU A 183 9.14 11.12 -4.59
CA LEU A 183 9.80 10.28 -3.60
C LEU A 183 9.49 10.77 -2.18
N GLY A 184 9.50 12.08 -1.93
CA GLY A 184 9.13 12.64 -0.63
C GLY A 184 7.71 12.26 -0.21
N VAL A 185 6.74 12.33 -1.13
CA VAL A 185 5.36 11.88 -0.86
C VAL A 185 5.30 10.38 -0.58
N ALA A 186 6.01 9.55 -1.37
CA ALA A 186 6.04 8.10 -1.17
C ALA A 186 6.66 7.73 0.19
N ILE A 187 7.74 8.42 0.61
CA ILE A 187 8.36 8.27 1.92
C ILE A 187 7.39 8.68 3.04
N GLY A 188 6.70 9.81 2.89
CA GLY A 188 5.70 10.27 3.86
C GLY A 188 4.56 9.27 4.04
N LEU A 189 4.01 8.73 2.95
CA LEU A 189 3.00 7.67 3.01
C LEU A 189 3.53 6.41 3.70
N CYS A 190 4.77 6.00 3.40
CA CYS A 190 5.42 4.85 4.04
C CYS A 190 5.59 5.07 5.55
N ALA A 191 6.05 6.24 5.98
CA ALA A 191 6.24 6.59 7.39
C ALA A 191 4.93 6.56 8.19
N LEU A 192 3.82 6.93 7.58
CA LEU A 192 2.49 6.94 8.19
C LEU A 192 1.78 5.58 8.14
N THR A 193 2.37 4.59 7.47
CA THR A 193 1.75 3.28 7.27
C THR A 193 2.20 2.24 8.30
N TYR A 194 3.47 1.94 8.37
CA TYR A 194 3.99 0.87 9.22
C TYR A 194 5.50 0.92 9.37
N TYR A 195 5.99 0.83 10.59
CA TYR A 195 7.41 0.92 10.92
C TYR A 195 8.28 -0.20 10.29
N ASN A 196 7.71 -1.37 9.95
CA ASN A 196 8.46 -2.46 9.29
C ASN A 196 9.03 -2.05 7.93
N ALA A 197 8.48 -1.02 7.28
CA ALA A 197 8.95 -0.52 6.00
C ALA A 197 9.98 0.62 6.12
N TYR A 198 10.32 1.08 7.32
CA TYR A 198 11.23 2.22 7.53
C TYR A 198 12.63 2.00 6.97
N GLY A 199 13.06 0.74 6.79
CA GLY A 199 14.27 0.42 6.06
C GLY A 199 14.34 1.04 4.67
N PHE A 200 13.22 1.13 3.96
CA PHE A 200 13.14 1.78 2.64
C PHE A 200 13.34 3.30 2.71
N ILE A 201 12.95 3.94 3.82
CA ILE A 201 13.21 5.37 4.06
C ILE A 201 14.71 5.59 4.21
N LEU A 202 15.39 4.78 5.04
CA LEU A 202 16.85 4.86 5.22
C LEU A 202 17.58 4.55 3.90
N CYS A 203 17.16 3.52 3.18
CA CYS A 203 17.71 3.20 1.86
C CYS A 203 17.54 4.36 0.86
N SER A 204 16.48 5.16 0.96
CA SER A 204 16.29 6.31 0.07
C SER A 204 17.39 7.36 0.23
N ILE A 205 17.85 7.60 1.46
CA ILE A 205 18.97 8.51 1.73
C ILE A 205 20.25 7.96 1.09
N ILE A 206 20.52 6.66 1.28
CA ILE A 206 21.71 6.00 0.73
C ILE A 206 21.68 6.06 -0.81
N VAL A 207 20.58 5.71 -1.43
CA VAL A 207 20.42 5.72 -2.90
C VAL A 207 20.60 7.12 -3.46
N TYR A 208 20.04 8.13 -2.80
CA TYR A 208 20.22 9.54 -3.20
C TYR A 208 21.69 9.95 -3.13
N CYS A 209 22.36 9.72 -1.99
CA CYS A 209 23.76 10.08 -1.78
C CYS A 209 24.68 9.39 -2.78
N MET A 210 24.53 8.07 -2.95
CA MET A 210 25.38 7.29 -3.88
C MET A 210 25.20 7.71 -5.34
N SER A 211 23.98 7.95 -5.76
CA SER A 211 23.70 8.37 -7.16
C SER A 211 24.17 9.80 -7.43
N SER A 212 24.01 10.72 -6.47
CA SER A 212 24.49 12.09 -6.59
C SER A 212 26.03 12.16 -6.59
N TYR A 213 26.70 11.35 -5.76
CA TYR A 213 28.15 11.27 -5.76
C TYR A 213 28.69 10.78 -7.10
N LYS A 214 28.11 9.76 -7.70
CA LYS A 214 28.50 9.24 -9.01
C LYS A 214 28.34 10.26 -10.14
N LEU A 215 27.32 11.13 -10.06
CA LEU A 215 27.12 12.24 -11.00
C LEU A 215 28.26 13.29 -10.91
N HIS A 216 28.72 13.62 -9.71
CA HIS A 216 29.84 14.56 -9.55
C HIS A 216 31.15 14.04 -10.14
N PHE A 217 31.41 12.73 -10.08
CA PHE A 217 32.64 12.13 -10.64
C PHE A 217 32.63 11.97 -12.17
N THR A 218 31.47 11.97 -12.82
CA THR A 218 31.36 11.85 -14.29
C THR A 218 31.41 13.22 -14.99
N PHE A 219 31.35 14.33 -14.25
CA PHE A 219 31.44 15.71 -14.81
C PHE A 219 32.80 16.40 -14.52
N ASN A 220 33.75 15.76 -13.87
CA ASN A 220 35.15 16.18 -13.70
C ASN A 220 36.06 15.25 -14.53
#